data_ccf5bc800a7ce4407b205db367c91b6d
#
_entry.id   ccf5bc800a7ce4407b205db367c91b6d
#
_cell.length_a   1.000
_cell.length_b   1.000
_cell.length_c   1.000
_cell.angle_alpha   90.00
_cell.angle_beta   90.00
_cell.angle_gamma   90.00
#
_symmetry.space_group_name_H-M   'P 1'
#
loop_
_entity.id
_entity.type
_entity.pdbx_description
1 polymer ?
#
loop_
_entity_poly.entity_id
_entity_poly.type
_entity_poly.pdbx_seq_one_letter_code
_entity_poly.pdbx_strand_id
1 'polypeptide(L)'
;MLKVITKEIPINEELKTRIQFICDFCNTTPTFINGSIRKVEKTNINYIEPNKIIIKGTTFLAFNHGRDVYVENLQKHINISDLQEFIKNL
;
A
#
# COMPACT_ATOMS: atom_id res chain seq x y z
N MET A 1 -17.58 -8.13 27.24
CA MET A 1 -16.38 -7.67 26.51
C MET A 1 -16.56 -7.95 25.02
N LEU A 2 -16.37 -6.93 24.20
CA LEU A 2 -16.48 -7.07 22.74
C LEU A 2 -15.21 -7.68 22.17
N LYS A 3 -15.37 -8.65 21.28
CA LYS A 3 -14.24 -9.23 20.57
C LYS A 3 -13.84 -8.36 19.39
N VAL A 4 -12.55 -8.28 19.12
CA VAL A 4 -12.02 -7.65 17.91
C VAL A 4 -11.54 -8.78 16.99
N ILE A 5 -12.11 -8.83 15.80
CA ILE A 5 -11.71 -9.79 14.77
C ILE A 5 -10.78 -9.07 13.81
N THR A 6 -9.56 -9.56 13.66
CA THR A 6 -8.56 -9.00 12.76
C THR A 6 -8.40 -9.93 11.56
N LYS A 7 -8.48 -9.35 10.37
CA LYS A 7 -8.26 -10.08 9.12
C LYS A 7 -7.22 -9.35 8.29
N GLU A 8 -6.21 -10.09 7.84
CA GLU A 8 -5.15 -9.54 6.99
C GLU A 8 -5.68 -9.28 5.59
N ILE A 9 -5.25 -8.17 4.98
CA ILE A 9 -5.58 -7.83 3.59
C ILE A 9 -4.30 -8.04 2.78
N PRO A 10 -4.21 -9.08 1.95
CA PRO A 10 -3.03 -9.26 1.11
C PRO A 10 -2.96 -8.18 0.03
N ILE A 11 -1.75 -7.78 -0.31
CA ILE A 11 -1.53 -6.84 -1.42
C ILE A 11 -1.96 -7.51 -2.72
N ASN A 12 -2.65 -6.77 -3.57
CA ASN A 12 -3.03 -7.24 -4.90
C ASN A 12 -1.80 -7.69 -5.67
N GLU A 13 -1.81 -8.93 -6.18
CA GLU A 13 -0.65 -9.53 -6.85
C GLU A 13 -0.25 -8.78 -8.12
N GLU A 14 -1.22 -8.28 -8.86
CA GLU A 14 -0.95 -7.50 -10.07
C GLU A 14 -0.24 -6.20 -9.73
N LEU A 15 -0.70 -5.49 -8.71
CA LEU A 15 -0.06 -4.27 -8.23
C LEU A 15 1.35 -4.56 -7.74
N LYS A 16 1.52 -5.61 -6.96
CA LYS A 16 2.81 -6.03 -6.43
C LYS A 16 3.80 -6.30 -7.56
N THR A 17 3.37 -7.03 -8.59
CA THR A 17 4.20 -7.36 -9.75
C THR A 17 4.62 -6.09 -10.50
N ARG A 18 3.69 -5.16 -10.71
CA ARG A 18 3.98 -3.90 -11.39
C ARG A 18 4.97 -3.04 -10.62
N ILE A 19 4.79 -2.94 -9.31
CA ILE A 19 5.70 -2.16 -8.46
C ILE A 19 7.08 -2.81 -8.41
N GLN A 20 7.15 -4.14 -8.33
CA GLN A 20 8.41 -4.86 -8.37
C GLN A 20 9.16 -4.57 -9.68
N PHE A 21 8.46 -4.60 -10.80
CA PHE A 21 9.03 -4.28 -12.11
C PHE A 21 9.58 -2.85 -12.17
N ILE A 22 8.80 -1.89 -11.68
CA ILE A 22 9.21 -0.48 -11.63
C ILE A 22 10.45 -0.30 -10.76
N CYS A 23 10.48 -0.94 -9.60
CA CYS A 23 11.61 -0.85 -8.68
C CYS A 23 12.87 -1.51 -9.25
N ASP A 24 12.72 -2.64 -9.93
CA ASP A 24 13.85 -3.29 -10.61
C ASP A 24 14.45 -2.35 -11.65
N PHE A 25 13.62 -1.64 -12.38
CA PHE A 25 14.06 -0.67 -13.37
C PHE A 25 14.79 0.52 -12.74
N CYS A 26 14.42 0.87 -11.52
CA CYS A 26 15.03 1.97 -10.76
C CYS A 26 16.17 1.52 -9.85
N ASN A 27 16.61 0.27 -9.91
CA ASN A 27 17.67 -0.30 -9.09
C ASN A 27 17.39 -0.20 -7.59
N THR A 28 16.16 -0.45 -7.18
CA THR A 28 15.78 -0.45 -5.78
C THR A 28 14.87 -1.64 -5.49
N THR A 29 14.71 -1.97 -4.22
CA THR A 29 13.88 -3.10 -3.78
C THR A 29 12.73 -2.58 -2.92
N PRO A 30 11.47 -2.88 -3.27
CA PRO A 30 10.34 -2.48 -2.44
C PRO A 30 10.15 -3.43 -1.26
N THR A 31 9.62 -2.91 -0.16
CA THR A 31 9.15 -3.71 0.97
C THR A 31 7.63 -3.64 0.99
N PHE A 32 6.97 -4.81 0.98
CA PHE A 32 5.51 -4.89 0.98
C PHE A 32 5.03 -5.29 2.36
N ILE A 33 4.06 -4.56 2.91
CA ILE A 33 3.45 -4.84 4.20
C ILE A 33 1.94 -4.95 3.98
N ASN A 34 1.37 -6.10 4.30
CA ASN A 34 -0.06 -6.30 4.17
C ASN A 34 -0.82 -5.45 5.17
N GLY A 35 -1.93 -4.89 4.75
CA GLY A 35 -2.84 -4.18 5.62
C GLY A 35 -3.75 -5.13 6.39
N SER A 36 -4.68 -4.58 7.14
CA SER A 36 -5.62 -5.37 7.91
C SER A 36 -6.97 -4.66 8.08
N ILE A 37 -8.00 -5.46 8.32
CA ILE A 37 -9.31 -4.96 8.74
C ILE A 37 -9.54 -5.49 10.15
N ARG A 38 -9.82 -4.59 11.09
CA ARG A 38 -10.22 -4.95 12.44
C ARG A 38 -11.68 -4.59 12.61
N LYS A 39 -12.49 -5.59 12.92
CA LYS A 39 -13.92 -5.44 13.15
C LYS A 39 -14.23 -5.71 14.61
N VAL A 40 -14.94 -4.78 15.24
CA VAL A 40 -15.43 -4.98 16.61
C VAL A 40 -16.76 -5.71 16.53
N GLU A 41 -16.84 -6.87 17.19
CA GLU A 41 -18.03 -7.73 17.22
C GLU A 41 -19.24 -6.96 17.73
N LYS A 42 -20.40 -7.20 17.10
CA LYS A 42 -21.70 -6.57 17.44
C LYS A 42 -21.75 -5.06 17.24
N THR A 43 -20.82 -4.50 16.46
CA THR A 43 -20.84 -3.09 16.09
C THR A 43 -20.66 -2.97 14.59
N ASN A 44 -20.86 -1.77 14.05
CA ASN A 44 -20.56 -1.45 12.66
C ASN A 44 -19.20 -0.75 12.53
N ILE A 45 -18.38 -0.83 13.58
CA ILE A 45 -17.08 -0.16 13.61
C ILE A 45 -16.04 -1.06 12.95
N ASN A 46 -15.43 -0.56 11.88
CA ASN A 46 -14.33 -1.21 11.19
C ASN A 46 -13.12 -0.27 11.17
N TYR A 47 -11.96 -0.82 11.49
CA TYR A 47 -10.69 -0.10 11.36
C TYR A 47 -9.93 -0.74 10.22
N ILE A 48 -9.61 0.06 9.20
CA ILE A 48 -8.90 -0.42 8.02
C ILE A 48 -7.50 0.16 8.01
N GLU A 49 -6.50 -0.72 8.02
CA GLU A 49 -5.11 -0.34 7.78
C GLU A 49 -4.80 -0.69 6.32
N PRO A 50 -4.44 0.29 5.49
CA PRO A 50 -4.13 0.01 4.09
C PRO A 50 -2.81 -0.77 3.95
N ASN A 51 -2.64 -1.42 2.81
CA ASN A 51 -1.37 -2.02 2.45
C ASN A 51 -0.31 -0.94 2.32
N LYS A 52 0.91 -1.25 2.75
CA LYS A 52 2.03 -0.31 2.69
C LYS A 52 3.11 -0.85 1.76
N ILE A 53 3.73 0.07 1.05
CA ILE A 53 4.87 -0.25 0.19
C ILE A 53 5.95 0.78 0.52
N ILE A 54 7.13 0.30 0.91
CA ILE A 54 8.24 1.17 1.27
C ILE A 54 9.30 1.08 0.19
N ILE A 55 9.62 2.22 -0.43
CA ILE A 55 10.60 2.32 -1.50
C ILE A 55 11.53 3.49 -1.18
N LYS A 56 12.83 3.22 -1.08
CA LYS A 56 13.84 4.23 -0.75
C LYS A 56 13.49 5.04 0.51
N GLY A 57 12.93 4.36 1.53
CA GLY A 57 12.53 4.99 2.78
C GLY A 57 11.22 5.78 2.73
N THR A 58 10.58 5.87 1.58
CA THR A 58 9.29 6.54 1.42
C THR A 58 8.16 5.54 1.52
N THR A 59 7.15 5.84 2.33
CA THR A 59 5.99 4.98 2.53
C THR A 59 4.87 5.37 1.59
N PHE A 60 4.41 4.40 0.81
CA PHE A 60 3.26 4.51 -0.07
C PHE A 60 2.14 3.66 0.49
N LEU A 61 0.91 4.17 0.43
CA LEU A 61 -0.28 3.43 0.82
C LEU A 61 -1.00 2.96 -0.43
N ALA A 62 -1.33 1.68 -0.49
CA ALA A 62 -2.06 1.10 -1.60
C ALA A 62 -3.48 0.77 -1.16
N PHE A 63 -4.44 1.35 -1.83
CA PHE A 63 -5.86 1.04 -1.66
C PHE A 63 -6.29 0.07 -2.76
N ASN A 64 -7.44 -0.57 -2.60
CA ASN A 64 -7.87 -1.69 -3.45
C ASN A 64 -8.10 -1.38 -4.95
N HIS A 65 -7.75 -0.20 -5.41
CA HIS A 65 -8.02 0.18 -6.80
C HIS A 65 -6.90 -0.12 -7.78
N GLY A 66 -5.68 -0.35 -7.29
CA GLY A 66 -4.56 -0.78 -8.12
C GLY A 66 -4.07 0.21 -9.19
N ARG A 67 -4.63 1.41 -9.23
CA ARG A 67 -4.31 2.41 -10.25
C ARG A 67 -3.41 3.52 -9.77
N ASP A 68 -3.40 3.76 -8.46
CA ASP A 68 -2.56 4.77 -7.86
C ASP A 68 -2.09 4.32 -6.49
N VAL A 69 -1.09 5.02 -6.00
CA VAL A 69 -0.61 4.87 -4.63
C VAL A 69 -0.60 6.24 -3.97
N TYR A 70 -0.82 6.25 -2.65
CA TYR A 70 -0.82 7.48 -1.87
C TYR A 70 0.53 7.65 -1.19
N VAL A 71 1.19 8.79 -1.41
CA VAL A 71 2.46 9.11 -0.74
C VAL A 71 2.14 9.80 0.57
N GLU A 72 2.42 9.11 1.68
CA GLU A 72 1.99 9.53 3.00
C GLU A 72 2.56 10.89 3.42
N ASN A 73 3.85 11.09 3.25
CA ASN A 73 4.51 12.33 3.68
C ASN A 73 4.21 13.54 2.80
N LEU A 74 3.75 13.33 1.56
CA LEU A 74 3.37 14.41 0.65
C LEU A 74 1.85 14.62 0.59
N GLN A 75 1.08 13.72 1.19
CA GLN A 75 -0.39 13.71 1.15
C GLN A 75 -0.92 13.84 -0.29
N LYS A 76 -0.34 13.04 -1.18
CA LYS A 76 -0.61 13.11 -2.61
C LYS A 76 -0.77 11.72 -3.21
N HIS A 77 -1.75 11.57 -4.11
CA HIS A 77 -1.89 10.36 -4.91
C HIS A 77 -0.99 10.44 -6.14
N ILE A 78 -0.36 9.32 -6.47
CA ILE A 78 0.48 9.20 -7.66
C ILE A 78 -0.05 8.02 -8.47
N ASN A 79 -0.37 8.28 -9.73
CA ASN A 79 -0.79 7.25 -10.66
C ASN A 79 0.39 6.29 -10.92
N ILE A 80 0.08 5.01 -11.10
CA ILE A 80 1.10 3.99 -11.37
C ILE A 80 1.94 4.33 -12.61
N SER A 81 1.34 4.96 -13.61
CA SER A 81 2.08 5.38 -14.80
C SER A 81 3.14 6.45 -14.52
N ASP A 82 2.98 7.23 -13.44
CA ASP A 82 3.92 8.27 -13.04
C ASP A 82 4.90 7.81 -11.94
N LEU A 83 4.66 6.63 -11.39
CA LEU A 83 5.40 6.14 -10.23
C LEU A 83 6.88 5.93 -10.52
N GLN A 84 7.22 5.44 -11.71
CA GLN A 84 8.61 5.21 -12.10
C GLN A 84 9.43 6.49 -12.05
N GLU A 85 8.91 7.56 -12.63
CA GLU A 85 9.56 8.86 -12.62
C GLU A 85 9.69 9.41 -11.20
N PHE A 86 8.65 9.24 -10.39
CA PHE A 86 8.66 9.66 -9.01
C PHE A 86 9.75 8.93 -8.20
N ILE A 87 9.85 7.61 -8.35
CA ILE A 87 10.86 6.81 -7.65
C ILE A 87 12.28 7.16 -8.10
N LYS A 88 12.45 7.43 -9.39
CA LYS A 88 13.74 7.85 -9.93
C LYS A 88 14.26 9.13 -9.26
N ASN A 89 13.36 10.01 -8.87
CA ASN A 89 13.70 11.30 -8.27
C ASN A 89 13.73 11.27 -6.74
N LEU A 90 13.53 10.11 -6.13
CA LEU A 90 13.66 9.97 -4.68
C LEU A 90 15.11 9.96 -4.23
#